data_ea9baa468e83107eb021ae416baf3e4e
#
_entry.id   ea9baa468e83107eb021ae416baf3e4e
#
_cell.length_a   1.000
_cell.length_b   1.000
_cell.length_c   1.000
_cell.angle_alpha   90.00
_cell.angle_beta   90.00
_cell.angle_gamma   90.00
#
_symmetry.space_group_name_H-M   'P 1'
#
loop_
_entity.id
_entity.type
_entity.pdbx_description
1 polymer ?
#
loop_
_entity_poly.entity_id
_entity_poly.type
_entity_poly.pdbx_seq_one_letter_code
_entity_poly.pdbx_strand_id
1 'polypeptide(L)'
;MSKLNLARIGFLLKSRRIELNLSIRELSVKSGVAAGTISQIETGKTSPNLVSVYSLCESLNFPISALFIQDDSERVKLVRKNERTSFVRNTSNQETILESLITKGDSRMWGGIIDMPAGTDSGDYYYHGGEEFVFVLEGSITFYLEQVGSYVLEVGDTLYYPNEIGHRWKNHTKSSAKFLIVSTSEFRQEIDELADKTLN
;
A
#
# COMPACT_ATOMS: atom_id res chain seq x y z
N MET A 1 22.62 12.84 23.02
CA MET A 1 22.02 11.49 23.23
C MET A 1 20.49 11.63 23.10
N SER A 2 19.91 11.00 22.13
CA SER A 2 18.45 11.02 21.92
C SER A 2 17.77 10.24 23.07
N LYS A 3 16.80 10.87 23.73
CA LYS A 3 16.02 10.21 24.79
C LYS A 3 15.06 9.21 24.14
N LEU A 4 15.05 7.99 24.65
CA LEU A 4 14.09 6.96 24.25
C LEU A 4 12.66 7.48 24.44
N ASN A 5 11.86 7.51 23.37
CA ASN A 5 10.48 8.00 23.42
C ASN A 5 9.53 6.86 23.86
N LEU A 6 9.30 6.76 25.17
CA LEU A 6 8.45 5.71 25.76
C LEU A 6 7.00 5.79 25.27
N ALA A 7 6.46 7.01 25.08
CA ALA A 7 5.11 7.19 24.58
C ALA A 7 4.95 6.62 23.16
N ARG A 8 5.97 6.80 22.31
CA ARG A 8 6.00 6.24 20.97
C ARG A 8 6.08 4.71 20.97
N ILE A 9 6.97 4.15 21.79
CA ILE A 9 7.09 2.68 21.95
C ILE A 9 5.73 2.10 22.36
N GLY A 10 5.11 2.68 23.38
CA GLY A 10 3.79 2.27 23.84
C GLY A 10 2.72 2.38 22.77
N PHE A 11 2.71 3.47 22.02
CA PHE A 11 1.78 3.67 20.90
C PHE A 11 1.95 2.59 19.82
N LEU A 12 3.19 2.29 19.40
CA LEU A 12 3.45 1.30 18.36
C LEU A 12 3.01 -0.11 18.77
N LEU A 13 3.33 -0.52 20.00
CA LEU A 13 2.91 -1.82 20.52
C LEU A 13 1.38 -1.92 20.63
N LYS A 14 0.72 -0.86 21.13
CA LYS A 14 -0.74 -0.78 21.21
C LYS A 14 -1.40 -0.86 19.85
N SER A 15 -0.92 -0.07 18.88
CA SER A 15 -1.46 -0.07 17.51
C SER A 15 -1.38 -1.47 16.90
N ARG A 16 -0.23 -2.13 17.02
CA ARG A 16 -0.02 -3.48 16.49
C ARG A 16 -0.93 -4.52 17.17
N ARG A 17 -1.13 -4.41 18.48
CA ARG A 17 -2.08 -5.26 19.20
C ARG A 17 -3.50 -5.10 18.68
N ILE A 18 -3.93 -3.85 18.46
CA ILE A 18 -5.28 -3.54 17.93
C ILE A 18 -5.44 -4.03 16.50
N GLU A 19 -4.45 -3.86 15.62
CA GLU A 19 -4.43 -4.40 14.26
C GLU A 19 -4.65 -5.92 14.25
N LEU A 20 -4.10 -6.63 15.24
CA LEU A 20 -4.25 -8.07 15.41
C LEU A 20 -5.53 -8.46 16.17
N ASN A 21 -6.41 -7.49 16.47
CA ASN A 21 -7.66 -7.68 17.25
C ASN A 21 -7.43 -8.35 18.61
N LEU A 22 -6.26 -8.13 19.25
CA LEU A 22 -5.95 -8.71 20.54
C LEU A 22 -6.34 -7.76 21.69
N SER A 23 -6.99 -8.30 22.71
CA SER A 23 -7.14 -7.63 24.00
C SER A 23 -5.79 -7.62 24.77
N ILE A 24 -5.65 -6.76 25.77
CA ILE A 24 -4.49 -6.77 26.66
C ILE A 24 -4.34 -8.12 27.37
N ARG A 25 -5.44 -8.77 27.73
CA ARG A 25 -5.42 -10.08 28.40
C ARG A 25 -4.89 -11.19 27.48
N GLU A 26 -5.33 -11.21 26.22
CA GLU A 26 -4.85 -12.17 25.23
C GLU A 26 -3.36 -11.97 24.93
N LEU A 27 -2.92 -10.70 24.78
CA LEU A 27 -1.50 -10.40 24.62
C LEU A 27 -0.69 -10.80 25.86
N SER A 28 -1.24 -10.62 27.06
CA SER A 28 -0.60 -11.06 28.31
C SER A 28 -0.38 -12.58 28.33
N VAL A 29 -1.37 -13.35 27.93
CA VAL A 29 -1.27 -14.83 27.83
C VAL A 29 -0.22 -15.24 26.79
N LYS A 30 -0.20 -14.59 25.63
CA LYS A 30 0.74 -14.89 24.54
C LYS A 30 2.19 -14.53 24.90
N SER A 31 2.40 -13.36 25.49
CA SER A 31 3.73 -12.82 25.75
C SER A 31 4.34 -13.21 27.09
N GLY A 32 3.52 -13.71 28.03
CA GLY A 32 3.93 -13.91 29.41
C GLY A 32 4.13 -12.62 30.21
N VAL A 33 3.86 -11.45 29.64
CA VAL A 33 3.97 -10.16 30.31
C VAL A 33 2.64 -9.83 30.99
N ALA A 34 2.69 -9.43 32.27
CA ALA A 34 1.49 -9.14 33.04
C ALA A 34 0.63 -8.03 32.38
N ALA A 35 -0.69 -8.21 32.38
CA ALA A 35 -1.62 -7.29 31.72
C ALA A 35 -1.50 -5.84 32.22
N GLY A 36 -1.27 -5.63 33.52
CA GLY A 36 -1.00 -4.31 34.10
C GLY A 36 0.29 -3.67 33.55
N THR A 37 1.33 -4.48 33.36
CA THR A 37 2.60 -4.02 32.76
C THR A 37 2.39 -3.62 31.30
N ILE A 38 1.67 -4.43 30.52
CA ILE A 38 1.34 -4.10 29.13
C ILE A 38 0.61 -2.76 29.05
N SER A 39 -0.41 -2.57 29.90
CA SER A 39 -1.15 -1.30 29.95
C SER A 39 -0.29 -0.08 30.28
N GLN A 40 0.66 -0.24 31.21
CA GLN A 40 1.60 0.83 31.56
C GLN A 40 2.59 1.14 30.43
N ILE A 41 3.07 0.11 29.75
CA ILE A 41 3.96 0.25 28.57
C ILE A 41 3.20 0.95 27.43
N GLU A 42 2.00 0.48 27.10
CA GLU A 42 1.18 1.04 26.01
C GLU A 42 0.78 2.51 26.26
N THR A 43 0.71 2.93 27.51
CA THR A 43 0.43 4.32 27.89
C THR A 43 1.68 5.16 28.10
N GLY A 44 2.88 4.59 27.90
CA GLY A 44 4.16 5.27 28.09
C GLY A 44 4.48 5.64 29.54
N LYS A 45 3.77 5.06 30.52
CA LYS A 45 3.92 5.34 31.95
C LYS A 45 5.10 4.63 32.61
N THR A 46 5.63 3.57 31.97
CA THR A 46 6.78 2.84 32.47
C THR A 46 7.75 2.53 31.35
N SER A 47 9.04 2.46 31.68
CA SER A 47 10.06 1.96 30.78
C SER A 47 10.10 0.43 30.87
N PRO A 48 9.79 -0.30 29.80
CA PRO A 48 9.88 -1.75 29.85
C PRO A 48 11.35 -2.20 29.88
N ASN A 49 11.59 -3.35 30.48
CA ASN A 49 12.87 -4.02 30.31
C ASN A 49 12.96 -4.71 28.94
N LEU A 50 14.19 -5.05 28.53
CA LEU A 50 14.43 -5.63 27.20
C LEU A 50 13.69 -6.96 26.97
N VAL A 51 13.59 -7.80 28.01
CA VAL A 51 12.90 -9.10 27.93
C VAL A 51 11.42 -8.90 27.65
N SER A 52 10.77 -7.97 28.37
CA SER A 52 9.35 -7.66 28.13
C SER A 52 9.12 -7.10 26.73
N VAL A 53 9.99 -6.20 26.25
CA VAL A 53 9.90 -5.66 24.89
C VAL A 53 10.03 -6.77 23.87
N TYR A 54 11.00 -7.65 24.02
CA TYR A 54 11.24 -8.77 23.13
C TYR A 54 10.02 -9.70 23.07
N SER A 55 9.51 -10.13 24.25
CA SER A 55 8.33 -11.02 24.32
C SER A 55 7.08 -10.41 23.70
N LEU A 56 6.86 -9.10 23.88
CA LEU A 56 5.75 -8.39 23.25
C LEU A 56 5.91 -8.32 21.74
N CYS A 57 7.10 -7.97 21.25
CA CYS A 57 7.39 -7.90 19.83
C CYS A 57 7.22 -9.25 19.14
N GLU A 58 7.74 -10.34 19.72
CA GLU A 58 7.52 -11.70 19.21
C GLU A 58 6.03 -12.05 19.13
N SER A 59 5.30 -11.83 20.24
CA SER A 59 3.87 -12.16 20.32
C SER A 59 3.00 -11.37 19.33
N LEU A 60 3.46 -10.18 18.96
CA LEU A 60 2.78 -9.28 18.02
C LEU A 60 3.28 -9.45 16.57
N ASN A 61 4.23 -10.34 16.32
CA ASN A 61 4.94 -10.42 15.03
C ASN A 61 5.38 -9.02 14.55
N PHE A 62 6.10 -8.31 15.41
CA PHE A 62 6.52 -6.94 15.19
C PHE A 62 8.04 -6.82 15.38
N PRO A 63 8.79 -6.34 14.38
CA PRO A 63 10.25 -6.29 14.49
C PRO A 63 10.67 -5.29 15.58
N ILE A 64 11.49 -5.74 16.52
CA ILE A 64 11.97 -4.91 17.64
C ILE A 64 12.69 -3.64 17.15
N SER A 65 13.38 -3.71 16.03
CA SER A 65 14.05 -2.56 15.41
C SER A 65 13.09 -1.41 15.09
N ALA A 66 11.84 -1.70 14.74
CA ALA A 66 10.83 -0.69 14.43
C ALA A 66 10.49 0.20 15.64
N LEU A 67 10.71 -0.26 16.86
CA LEU A 67 10.51 0.54 18.06
C LEU A 67 11.56 1.64 18.24
N PHE A 68 12.74 1.48 17.64
CA PHE A 68 13.91 2.35 17.85
C PHE A 68 14.20 3.27 16.67
N ILE A 69 13.45 3.17 15.58
CA ILE A 69 13.54 4.12 14.48
C ILE A 69 13.04 5.48 15.00
N GLN A 70 13.96 6.41 15.23
CA GLN A 70 13.65 7.71 15.84
C GLN A 70 13.28 8.78 14.83
N ASP A 71 13.65 8.59 13.58
CA ASP A 71 13.37 9.55 12.51
C ASP A 71 12.18 9.11 11.66
N ASP A 72 11.01 9.69 11.96
CA ASP A 72 9.82 9.48 11.14
C ASP A 72 9.97 10.09 9.74
N SER A 73 10.97 10.95 9.53
CA SER A 73 11.25 11.51 8.21
C SER A 73 11.67 10.44 7.19
N GLU A 74 12.35 9.36 7.62
CA GLU A 74 12.67 8.22 6.76
C GLU A 74 11.43 7.41 6.35
N ARG A 75 10.35 7.53 7.11
CA ARG A 75 9.06 6.87 6.81
C ARG A 75 8.17 7.71 5.91
N VAL A 76 8.42 9.02 5.84
CA VAL A 76 7.72 9.93 4.92
C VAL A 76 8.43 9.90 3.58
N LYS A 77 7.69 9.51 2.55
CA LYS A 77 8.22 9.38 1.19
C LYS A 77 7.58 10.41 0.28
N LEU A 78 8.33 11.44 -0.05
CA LEU A 78 7.91 12.43 -1.04
C LEU A 78 8.35 11.96 -2.43
N VAL A 79 7.41 11.88 -3.36
CA VAL A 79 7.67 11.62 -4.78
C VAL A 79 7.24 12.84 -5.59
N ARG A 80 8.19 13.59 -6.12
CA ARG A 80 7.89 14.72 -7.00
C ARG A 80 7.47 14.22 -8.38
N LYS A 81 6.62 14.98 -9.09
CA LYS A 81 6.14 14.61 -10.42
C LYS A 81 7.28 14.24 -11.39
N ASN A 82 8.36 14.99 -11.37
CA ASN A 82 9.55 14.79 -12.21
C ASN A 82 10.52 13.69 -11.71
N GLU A 83 10.23 13.08 -10.57
CA GLU A 83 11.04 12.01 -9.96
C GLU A 83 10.32 10.64 -10.01
N ARG A 84 9.16 10.59 -10.64
CA ARG A 84 8.39 9.36 -10.74
C ARG A 84 9.09 8.36 -11.64
N THR A 85 9.17 7.13 -11.20
CA THR A 85 9.50 6.01 -12.08
C THR A 85 8.29 5.74 -12.97
N SER A 86 8.51 5.61 -14.26
CA SER A 86 7.44 5.35 -15.22
C SER A 86 7.74 4.10 -16.03
N PHE A 87 6.69 3.34 -16.30
CA PHE A 87 6.72 2.15 -17.14
C PHE A 87 5.87 2.40 -18.38
N VAL A 88 6.28 1.77 -19.46
CA VAL A 88 5.56 1.83 -20.73
C VAL A 88 5.01 0.45 -21.03
N ARG A 89 3.70 0.36 -21.25
CA ARG A 89 3.03 -0.84 -21.75
C ARG A 89 2.69 -0.63 -23.21
N ASN A 90 3.22 -1.46 -24.09
CA ASN A 90 2.88 -1.44 -25.51
C ASN A 90 1.50 -2.12 -25.70
N THR A 91 0.66 -1.47 -26.47
CA THR A 91 -0.65 -2.01 -26.85
C THR A 91 -0.61 -2.59 -28.26
N SER A 92 -1.62 -3.38 -28.61
CA SER A 92 -1.72 -4.03 -29.94
C SER A 92 -1.80 -3.03 -31.10
N ASN A 93 -2.22 -1.79 -30.86
CA ASN A 93 -2.33 -0.74 -31.87
C ASN A 93 -1.11 0.21 -31.92
N GLN A 94 0.04 -0.19 -31.34
CA GLN A 94 1.30 0.58 -31.28
C GLN A 94 1.24 1.86 -30.41
N GLU A 95 0.12 2.14 -29.78
CA GLU A 95 0.04 3.18 -28.75
C GLU A 95 0.58 2.65 -27.42
N THR A 96 1.04 3.54 -26.58
CA THR A 96 1.65 3.17 -25.30
C THR A 96 0.87 3.71 -24.12
N ILE A 97 0.55 2.85 -23.17
CA ILE A 97 0.02 3.24 -21.87
C ILE A 97 1.21 3.60 -21.00
N LEU A 98 1.21 4.81 -20.43
CA LEU A 98 2.23 5.27 -19.50
C LEU A 98 1.73 5.13 -18.07
N GLU A 99 2.44 4.37 -17.27
CA GLU A 99 2.19 4.18 -15.86
C GLU A 99 3.29 4.85 -15.04
N SER A 100 2.92 5.86 -14.23
CA SER A 100 3.86 6.64 -13.43
C SER A 100 3.64 6.39 -11.95
N LEU A 101 4.60 5.78 -11.26
CA LEU A 101 4.50 5.48 -9.84
C LEU A 101 4.46 6.74 -8.99
N ILE A 102 3.52 6.81 -8.06
CA ILE A 102 3.39 7.88 -7.06
C ILE A 102 3.83 7.44 -5.66
N THR A 103 4.21 6.19 -5.50
CA THR A 103 4.78 5.62 -4.29
C THR A 103 6.18 5.10 -4.55
N LYS A 104 6.99 4.95 -3.52
CA LYS A 104 8.34 4.38 -3.61
C LYS A 104 8.73 3.61 -2.37
N GLY A 105 9.67 2.69 -2.54
CA GLY A 105 10.24 1.91 -1.44
C GLY A 105 9.19 1.03 -0.74
N ASP A 106 9.34 0.78 0.56
CA ASP A 106 8.53 -0.16 1.36
C ASP A 106 7.15 0.40 1.72
N SER A 107 6.44 1.00 0.79
CA SER A 107 5.07 1.46 1.01
C SER A 107 4.13 0.26 1.09
N ARG A 108 3.20 0.28 2.05
CA ARG A 108 2.12 -0.74 2.15
C ARG A 108 1.08 -0.59 1.06
N MET A 109 1.01 0.59 0.47
CA MET A 109 0.17 0.88 -0.68
C MET A 109 1.07 1.14 -1.88
N TRP A 110 0.71 0.55 -2.99
CA TRP A 110 1.22 0.92 -4.29
C TRP A 110 0.28 1.95 -4.93
N GLY A 111 0.81 2.88 -5.69
CA GLY A 111 -0.02 3.85 -6.40
C GLY A 111 0.63 4.28 -7.70
N GLY A 112 -0.19 4.43 -8.72
CA GLY A 112 0.21 4.86 -10.04
C GLY A 112 -0.76 5.86 -10.66
N ILE A 113 -0.25 6.70 -11.53
CA ILE A 113 -1.06 7.48 -12.47
C ILE A 113 -0.91 6.81 -13.83
N ILE A 114 -2.03 6.43 -14.40
CA ILE A 114 -2.13 5.75 -15.69
C ILE A 114 -2.58 6.76 -16.72
N ASP A 115 -1.75 6.97 -17.74
CA ASP A 115 -2.10 7.76 -18.92
C ASP A 115 -2.44 6.80 -20.06
N MET A 116 -3.70 6.82 -20.50
CA MET A 116 -4.22 5.96 -21.57
C MET A 116 -4.56 6.77 -22.81
N PRO A 117 -3.84 6.64 -23.92
CA PRO A 117 -4.22 7.22 -25.20
C PRO A 117 -5.59 6.73 -25.68
N ALA A 118 -6.16 7.45 -26.64
CA ALA A 118 -7.43 7.10 -27.26
C ALA A 118 -7.43 5.66 -27.80
N GLY A 119 -8.49 4.91 -27.54
CA GLY A 119 -8.68 3.55 -28.05
C GLY A 119 -7.77 2.47 -27.47
N THR A 120 -6.96 2.77 -26.46
CA THR A 120 -6.05 1.79 -25.83
C THR A 120 -6.78 0.86 -24.87
N ASP A 121 -6.17 -0.32 -24.67
CA ASP A 121 -6.69 -1.42 -23.84
C ASP A 121 -5.56 -1.95 -22.97
N SER A 122 -5.82 -2.25 -21.71
CA SER A 122 -4.82 -2.81 -20.79
C SER A 122 -4.42 -4.26 -21.10
N GLY A 123 -5.14 -4.92 -21.98
CA GLY A 123 -4.93 -6.33 -22.33
C GLY A 123 -5.86 -7.28 -21.58
N ASP A 124 -5.30 -8.43 -21.19
CA ASP A 124 -6.03 -9.48 -20.47
C ASP A 124 -6.42 -9.05 -19.05
N TYR A 125 -7.26 -9.86 -18.41
CA TYR A 125 -7.59 -9.64 -17.00
C TYR A 125 -6.42 -9.88 -16.10
N TYR A 126 -6.22 -8.98 -15.14
CA TYR A 126 -5.27 -9.10 -14.04
C TYR A 126 -5.96 -9.64 -12.79
N TYR A 127 -5.23 -10.43 -12.02
CA TYR A 127 -5.67 -11.00 -10.75
C TYR A 127 -4.53 -10.93 -9.76
N HIS A 128 -4.76 -10.36 -8.59
CA HIS A 128 -3.78 -10.35 -7.51
C HIS A 128 -4.47 -10.16 -6.14
N GLY A 129 -3.75 -10.33 -5.06
CA GLY A 129 -4.30 -10.10 -3.72
C GLY A 129 -4.45 -8.61 -3.41
N GLY A 130 -5.25 -8.29 -2.40
CA GLY A 130 -5.48 -6.94 -1.91
C GLY A 130 -6.69 -6.25 -2.52
N GLU A 131 -6.67 -4.94 -2.49
CA GLU A 131 -7.81 -4.10 -2.87
C GLU A 131 -7.31 -2.93 -3.72
N GLU A 132 -8.12 -2.49 -4.68
CA GLU A 132 -7.83 -1.33 -5.50
C GLU A 132 -8.87 -0.23 -5.37
N PHE A 133 -8.37 0.99 -5.41
CA PHE A 133 -9.14 2.22 -5.48
C PHE A 133 -8.71 3.02 -6.70
N VAL A 134 -9.67 3.41 -7.52
CA VAL A 134 -9.47 4.19 -8.74
C VAL A 134 -10.14 5.55 -8.60
N PHE A 135 -9.49 6.59 -9.14
CA PHE A 135 -10.06 7.93 -9.25
C PHE A 135 -9.73 8.53 -10.62
N VAL A 136 -10.72 8.94 -11.38
CA VAL A 136 -10.54 9.49 -12.72
C VAL A 136 -10.14 10.96 -12.65
N LEU A 137 -9.02 11.29 -13.27
CA LEU A 137 -8.43 12.64 -13.30
C LEU A 137 -8.76 13.39 -14.58
N GLU A 138 -8.76 12.69 -15.73
CA GLU A 138 -8.99 13.28 -17.05
C GLU A 138 -9.68 12.26 -17.96
N GLY A 139 -10.60 12.73 -18.80
CA GLY A 139 -11.29 11.92 -19.81
C GLY A 139 -12.30 10.93 -19.23
N SER A 140 -12.50 9.81 -19.93
CA SER A 140 -13.39 8.73 -19.50
C SER A 140 -12.73 7.38 -19.76
N ILE A 141 -12.95 6.43 -18.87
CA ILE A 141 -12.36 5.10 -18.91
C ILE A 141 -13.39 4.04 -18.54
N THR A 142 -13.35 2.90 -19.19
CA THR A 142 -14.21 1.76 -18.85
C THR A 142 -13.41 0.70 -18.13
N PHE A 143 -13.84 0.35 -16.94
CA PHE A 143 -13.33 -0.79 -16.15
C PHE A 143 -14.23 -2.00 -16.39
N TYR A 144 -13.62 -3.15 -16.58
CA TYR A 144 -14.29 -4.44 -16.70
C TYR A 144 -13.88 -5.30 -15.50
N LEU A 145 -14.85 -5.69 -14.70
CA LEU A 145 -14.70 -6.61 -13.58
C LEU A 145 -15.31 -7.96 -13.98
N GLU A 146 -14.49 -9.00 -13.99
CA GLU A 146 -14.88 -10.31 -14.47
C GLU A 146 -16.07 -10.88 -13.70
N GLN A 147 -17.09 -11.39 -14.41
CA GLN A 147 -18.35 -11.90 -13.85
C GLN A 147 -19.16 -10.89 -13.02
N VAL A 148 -18.72 -9.63 -12.91
CA VAL A 148 -19.43 -8.56 -12.21
C VAL A 148 -20.06 -7.56 -13.18
N GLY A 149 -19.28 -7.04 -14.14
CA GLY A 149 -19.77 -6.11 -15.13
C GLY A 149 -18.75 -5.10 -15.62
N SER A 150 -19.25 -4.10 -16.34
CA SER A 150 -18.43 -2.99 -16.83
C SER A 150 -18.92 -1.66 -16.28
N TYR A 151 -18.00 -0.77 -15.98
CA TYR A 151 -18.24 0.53 -15.35
C TYR A 151 -17.56 1.60 -16.20
N VAL A 152 -18.34 2.50 -16.75
CA VAL A 152 -17.83 3.70 -17.43
C VAL A 152 -17.65 4.77 -16.36
N LEU A 153 -16.42 5.25 -16.20
CA LEU A 153 -16.07 6.26 -15.22
C LEU A 153 -15.70 7.56 -15.93
N GLU A 154 -16.17 8.66 -15.40
CA GLU A 154 -15.87 10.02 -15.86
C GLU A 154 -15.04 10.77 -14.81
N VAL A 155 -14.58 11.97 -15.15
CA VAL A 155 -13.76 12.79 -14.26
C VAL A 155 -14.45 13.01 -12.91
N GLY A 156 -13.75 12.66 -11.83
CA GLY A 156 -14.25 12.74 -10.46
C GLY A 156 -14.89 11.46 -9.94
N ASP A 157 -15.16 10.49 -10.82
CA ASP A 157 -15.70 9.19 -10.39
C ASP A 157 -14.63 8.34 -9.70
N THR A 158 -15.10 7.47 -8.83
CA THR A 158 -14.29 6.49 -8.11
C THR A 158 -14.82 5.08 -8.30
N LEU A 159 -13.92 4.12 -8.31
CA LEU A 159 -14.25 2.69 -8.28
C LEU A 159 -13.37 2.00 -7.25
N TYR A 160 -13.97 1.16 -6.44
CA TYR A 160 -13.28 0.30 -5.48
C TYR A 160 -13.66 -1.17 -5.74
N TYR A 161 -12.68 -2.06 -5.69
CA TYR A 161 -12.91 -3.50 -5.83
C TYR A 161 -11.79 -4.33 -5.19
N PRO A 162 -12.13 -5.55 -4.71
CA PRO A 162 -11.12 -6.55 -4.34
C PRO A 162 -10.39 -7.07 -5.59
N ASN A 163 -9.08 -7.23 -5.51
CA ASN A 163 -8.23 -7.59 -6.65
C ASN A 163 -8.29 -9.06 -7.05
N GLU A 164 -8.94 -9.91 -6.24
CA GLU A 164 -9.27 -11.28 -6.63
C GLU A 164 -10.30 -11.33 -7.77
N ILE A 165 -11.06 -10.25 -7.98
CA ILE A 165 -11.93 -10.07 -9.14
C ILE A 165 -11.03 -9.71 -10.32
N GLY A 166 -11.05 -10.53 -11.37
CA GLY A 166 -10.36 -10.24 -12.61
C GLY A 166 -10.74 -8.87 -13.14
N HIS A 167 -9.75 -8.00 -13.37
CA HIS A 167 -9.99 -6.62 -13.75
C HIS A 167 -9.12 -6.20 -14.92
N ARG A 168 -9.67 -5.37 -15.79
CA ARG A 168 -8.99 -4.71 -16.91
C ARG A 168 -9.68 -3.41 -17.22
N TRP A 169 -9.03 -2.55 -18.01
CA TRP A 169 -9.60 -1.26 -18.40
C TRP A 169 -9.34 -0.94 -19.86
N LYS A 170 -10.22 -0.10 -20.43
CA LYS A 170 -10.14 0.32 -21.81
C LYS A 170 -10.62 1.75 -21.99
N ASN A 171 -9.88 2.51 -22.76
CA ASN A 171 -10.31 3.82 -23.23
C ASN A 171 -11.02 3.68 -24.58
N HIS A 172 -12.34 3.77 -24.57
CA HIS A 172 -13.17 3.71 -25.79
C HIS A 172 -13.33 5.05 -26.50
N THR A 173 -12.77 6.12 -25.92
CA THR A 173 -12.96 7.47 -26.42
C THR A 173 -11.93 7.83 -27.51
N LYS A 174 -12.14 8.98 -28.14
CA LYS A 174 -11.20 9.56 -29.12
C LYS A 174 -10.17 10.49 -28.48
N SER A 175 -10.18 10.63 -27.17
CA SER A 175 -9.28 11.46 -26.39
C SER A 175 -8.52 10.58 -25.37
N SER A 176 -7.39 11.06 -24.90
CA SER A 176 -6.68 10.39 -23.80
C SER A 176 -7.50 10.43 -22.50
N ALA A 177 -7.31 9.44 -21.67
CA ALA A 177 -7.83 9.38 -20.31
C ALA A 177 -6.69 9.24 -19.31
N LYS A 178 -6.90 9.75 -18.10
CA LYS A 178 -5.94 9.64 -17.01
C LYS A 178 -6.66 9.31 -15.71
N PHE A 179 -6.14 8.36 -14.98
CA PHE A 179 -6.68 7.99 -13.68
C PHE A 179 -5.59 7.65 -12.67
N LEU A 180 -5.89 7.86 -11.41
CA LEU A 180 -5.13 7.38 -10.28
C LEU A 180 -5.62 5.99 -9.92
N ILE A 181 -4.69 5.07 -9.70
CA ILE A 181 -4.96 3.77 -9.10
C ILE A 181 -4.12 3.61 -7.84
N VAL A 182 -4.70 3.09 -6.77
CA VAL A 182 -4.02 2.78 -5.52
C VAL A 182 -4.40 1.36 -5.12
N SER A 183 -3.39 0.53 -4.85
CA SER A 183 -3.57 -0.86 -4.44
C SER A 183 -2.88 -1.14 -3.11
N THR A 184 -3.49 -2.02 -2.32
CA THR A 184 -2.89 -2.56 -1.09
C THR A 184 -2.15 -3.88 -1.33
N SER A 185 -2.03 -4.30 -2.59
CA SER A 185 -1.46 -5.59 -2.96
C SER A 185 0.05 -5.68 -2.74
N GLU A 186 0.51 -6.92 -2.60
CA GLU A 186 1.93 -7.30 -2.61
C GLU A 186 2.53 -7.32 -4.03
N PHE A 187 1.93 -6.59 -4.98
CA PHE A 187 2.28 -6.53 -6.42
C PHE A 187 3.71 -6.07 -6.72
N ARG A 188 4.50 -5.89 -5.70
CA ARG A 188 5.84 -5.32 -5.74
C ARG A 188 6.85 -6.16 -6.53
N GLN A 189 6.76 -7.49 -6.46
CA GLN A 189 7.75 -8.36 -7.12
C GLN A 189 7.69 -8.27 -8.65
N GLU A 190 6.51 -8.16 -9.24
CA GLU A 190 6.37 -8.06 -10.69
C GLU A 190 6.79 -6.69 -11.25
N ILE A 191 6.59 -5.61 -10.48
CA ILE A 191 7.01 -4.26 -10.88
C ILE A 191 8.52 -4.10 -10.79
N ASP A 192 9.16 -4.65 -9.76
CA ASP A 192 10.62 -4.63 -9.63
C ASP A 192 11.27 -5.45 -10.76
N GLU A 193 10.67 -6.57 -11.18
CA GLU A 193 11.11 -7.36 -12.34
C GLU A 193 10.92 -6.66 -13.69
N LEU A 194 9.87 -5.83 -13.82
CA LEU A 194 9.64 -5.02 -15.02
C LEU A 194 10.59 -3.82 -15.09
N ALA A 195 10.91 -3.22 -13.93
CA ALA A 195 11.88 -2.12 -13.84
C ALA A 195 13.28 -2.57 -14.24
N ASP A 196 13.72 -3.75 -13.81
CA ASP A 196 15.03 -4.33 -14.18
C ASP A 196 15.13 -4.67 -15.67
N LYS A 197 14.03 -5.01 -16.32
CA LYS A 197 13.99 -5.33 -17.77
C LYS A 197 14.01 -4.09 -18.67
N THR A 198 13.69 -2.91 -18.15
CA THR A 198 13.66 -1.64 -18.92
C THR A 198 14.98 -0.88 -18.84
N LEU A 199 15.91 -1.28 -17.97
CA LEU A 199 17.23 -0.67 -17.78
C LEU A 199 18.37 -1.43 -18.52
N ASN A 200 18.07 -2.49 -19.24
CA ASN A 200 18.97 -3.25 -20.13
C ASN A 200 18.47 -3.17 -21.58
#